data_fe90ad2e71a7d0e26339f75fc711e10d
#
_entry.id   fe90ad2e71a7d0e26339f75fc711e10d
#
_cell.length_a   1.000
_cell.length_b   1.000
_cell.length_c   1.000
_cell.angle_alpha   90.00
_cell.angle_beta   90.00
_cell.angle_gamma   90.00
#
_symmetry.space_group_name_H-M   'P 1'
#
loop_
_entity.id
_entity.type
_entity.pdbx_description
1 polymer ?
#
loop_
_entity_poly.entity_id
_entity_poly.type
_entity_poly.pdbx_seq_one_letter_code
_entity_poly.pdbx_strand_id
1 'polypeptide(L)'
;MLETGIHGKQSVAVTPENTAKTMGSGTLNVFATPALVALAEKTCWMSVADALDEGCGSVGTKLELEHTAPTPVGMTVTCESELTAVEGRKLVFKVSLYDEKGPVGGGVHERFVVNDAKFAAKAERKKG
;
A
#
# COMPACT_ATOMS: atom_id res chain seq x y z
N MET A 1 -11.80 -6.90 -15.32
CA MET A 1 -11.21 -5.92 -16.25
C MET A 1 -10.79 -4.67 -15.51
N LEU A 2 -9.60 -4.18 -15.78
CA LEU A 2 -9.06 -2.98 -15.13
C LEU A 2 -9.67 -1.72 -15.74
N GLU A 3 -10.30 -0.94 -14.89
CA GLU A 3 -10.88 0.35 -15.29
C GLU A 3 -10.60 1.37 -14.17
N THR A 4 -10.39 2.61 -14.55
CA THR A 4 -10.25 3.68 -13.55
C THR A 4 -11.52 3.79 -12.72
N GLY A 5 -11.38 4.26 -11.50
CA GLY A 5 -12.50 4.38 -10.57
C GLY A 5 -12.66 3.21 -9.60
N ILE A 6 -11.85 2.15 -9.72
CA ILE A 6 -11.86 1.06 -8.75
C ILE A 6 -11.38 1.61 -7.41
N HIS A 7 -12.16 1.36 -6.36
CA HIS A 7 -11.86 1.81 -4.99
C HIS A 7 -11.44 0.64 -4.11
N GLY A 8 -10.55 0.93 -3.17
CA GLY A 8 -10.16 -0.01 -2.14
C GLY A 8 -10.25 0.62 -0.76
N LYS A 9 -10.38 -0.22 0.27
CA LYS A 9 -10.40 0.23 1.66
C LYS A 9 -9.91 -0.89 2.55
N GLN A 10 -8.93 -0.58 3.39
CA GLN A 10 -8.38 -1.51 4.37
C GLN A 10 -8.08 -0.74 5.65
N SER A 11 -8.13 -1.43 6.78
CA SER A 11 -7.82 -0.84 8.08
C SER A 11 -6.86 -1.73 8.84
N VAL A 12 -6.08 -1.13 9.73
CA VAL A 12 -5.18 -1.86 10.63
C VAL A 12 -5.20 -1.21 12.01
N ALA A 13 -5.26 -2.05 13.04
CA ALA A 13 -5.12 -1.57 14.41
C ALA A 13 -3.66 -1.19 14.67
N VAL A 14 -3.44 -0.09 15.37
CA VAL A 14 -2.10 0.27 15.82
C VAL A 14 -1.80 -0.52 17.09
N THR A 15 -0.80 -1.39 17.01
CA THR A 15 -0.37 -2.28 18.10
C THR A 15 1.11 -2.05 18.37
N PRO A 16 1.67 -2.60 19.47
CA PRO A 16 3.10 -2.47 19.70
C PRO A 16 3.99 -2.96 18.55
N GLU A 17 3.50 -3.93 17.76
CA GLU A 17 4.27 -4.54 16.68
C GLU A 17 4.44 -3.63 15.46
N ASN A 18 3.55 -2.67 15.24
CA ASN A 18 3.64 -1.77 14.07
C ASN A 18 3.98 -0.34 14.44
N THR A 19 4.58 -0.13 15.61
CA THR A 19 5.08 1.18 16.01
C THR A 19 6.45 1.47 15.40
N ALA A 20 6.77 2.74 15.27
CA ALA A 20 8.07 3.19 14.78
C ALA A 20 9.21 2.59 15.61
N LYS A 21 9.04 2.54 16.93
CA LYS A 21 10.05 1.99 17.84
C LYS A 21 10.32 0.52 17.57
N THR A 22 9.28 -0.29 17.43
CA THR A 22 9.43 -1.74 17.20
C THR A 22 9.99 -2.03 15.81
N MET A 23 9.53 -1.31 14.80
CA MET A 23 9.96 -1.53 13.42
C MET A 23 11.32 -0.91 13.10
N GLY A 24 11.88 -0.12 14.01
CA GLY A 24 13.18 0.50 13.80
C GLY A 24 13.16 1.72 12.89
N SER A 25 11.98 2.28 12.63
CA SER A 25 11.85 3.47 11.77
C SER A 25 11.86 4.77 12.56
N GLY A 26 11.95 4.69 13.88
CA GLY A 26 12.00 5.83 14.78
C GLY A 26 12.09 5.35 16.21
N THR A 27 11.80 6.24 17.16
CA THR A 27 11.98 5.95 18.58
C THR A 27 10.68 6.01 19.38
N LEU A 28 9.57 6.34 18.74
CA LEU A 28 8.30 6.59 19.44
C LEU A 28 7.31 5.45 19.24
N ASN A 29 6.38 5.32 20.20
CA ASN A 29 5.32 4.31 20.16
C ASN A 29 4.10 4.82 19.41
N VAL A 30 4.29 5.15 18.15
CA VAL A 30 3.24 5.60 17.23
C VAL A 30 3.29 4.76 15.97
N PHE A 31 2.18 4.73 15.23
CA PHE A 31 2.10 3.97 13.97
C PHE A 31 3.30 4.32 13.07
N ALA A 32 4.03 3.30 12.65
CA ALA A 32 5.27 3.48 11.89
C ALA A 32 5.00 3.93 10.46
N THR A 33 5.85 4.80 9.91
CA THR A 33 5.76 5.19 8.51
C THR A 33 5.87 3.98 7.57
N PRO A 34 6.79 3.01 7.76
CA PRO A 34 6.77 1.79 6.94
C PRO A 34 5.47 1.01 7.03
N ALA A 35 4.82 0.99 8.18
CA ALA A 35 3.53 0.32 8.34
C ALA A 35 2.42 1.05 7.57
N LEU A 36 2.48 2.38 7.55
CA LEU A 36 1.55 3.21 6.77
C LEU A 36 1.73 2.91 5.28
N VAL A 37 2.97 2.80 4.81
CA VAL A 37 3.27 2.43 3.42
C VAL A 37 2.74 1.05 3.09
N ALA A 38 2.96 0.07 3.97
CA ALA A 38 2.47 -1.30 3.76
C ALA A 38 0.95 -1.34 3.67
N LEU A 39 0.26 -0.54 4.50
CA LEU A 39 -1.21 -0.45 4.45
C LEU A 39 -1.67 0.15 3.12
N ALA A 40 -1.01 1.19 2.64
CA ALA A 40 -1.33 1.80 1.36
C ALA A 40 -1.13 0.81 0.20
N GLU A 41 -0.01 0.08 0.21
CA GLU A 41 0.25 -0.94 -0.80
C GLU A 41 -0.80 -2.04 -0.78
N LYS A 42 -1.13 -2.54 0.40
CA LYS A 42 -2.14 -3.59 0.56
C LYS A 42 -3.50 -3.15 0.04
N THR A 43 -3.91 -1.94 0.39
CA THR A 43 -5.19 -1.39 -0.07
C THR A 43 -5.25 -1.34 -1.59
N CYS A 44 -4.17 -0.89 -2.21
CA CYS A 44 -4.11 -0.76 -3.67
C CYS A 44 -4.11 -2.13 -4.37
N TRP A 45 -3.20 -3.06 -3.99
CA TRP A 45 -3.13 -4.32 -4.73
C TRP A 45 -4.39 -5.17 -4.53
N MET A 46 -4.97 -5.14 -3.34
CA MET A 46 -6.19 -5.91 -3.09
C MET A 46 -7.38 -5.36 -3.89
N SER A 47 -7.42 -4.04 -4.11
CA SER A 47 -8.54 -3.41 -4.81
C SER A 47 -8.65 -3.86 -6.27
N VAL A 48 -7.55 -4.26 -6.89
CA VAL A 48 -7.53 -4.64 -8.32
C VAL A 48 -7.29 -6.13 -8.54
N ALA A 49 -7.06 -6.90 -7.49
CA ALA A 49 -6.66 -8.32 -7.62
C ALA A 49 -7.64 -9.12 -8.49
N ASP A 50 -8.94 -8.93 -8.29
CA ASP A 50 -9.96 -9.68 -9.03
C ASP A 50 -10.13 -9.20 -10.47
N ALA A 51 -9.58 -8.05 -10.82
CA ALA A 51 -9.66 -7.50 -12.17
C ALA A 51 -8.46 -7.88 -13.04
N LEU A 52 -7.46 -8.54 -12.47
CA LEU A 52 -6.28 -9.00 -13.21
C LEU A 52 -6.52 -10.38 -13.81
N ASP A 53 -5.79 -10.68 -14.88
CA ASP A 53 -5.84 -12.01 -15.51
C ASP A 53 -5.27 -13.05 -14.56
N GLU A 54 -5.72 -14.31 -14.72
CA GLU A 54 -5.21 -15.41 -13.92
C GLU A 54 -3.69 -15.53 -14.03
N GLY A 55 -3.02 -15.74 -12.90
CA GLY A 55 -1.56 -15.83 -12.85
C GLY A 55 -0.85 -14.48 -12.82
N CYS A 56 -1.59 -13.39 -12.87
CA CYS A 56 -1.03 -12.04 -12.81
C CYS A 56 -1.28 -11.39 -11.45
N GLY A 57 -0.30 -10.61 -11.03
CA GLY A 57 -0.39 -9.78 -9.84
C GLY A 57 0.19 -8.40 -10.15
N SER A 58 0.43 -7.63 -9.12
CA SER A 58 1.09 -6.34 -9.28
C SER A 58 2.17 -6.16 -8.23
N VAL A 59 3.20 -5.40 -8.59
CA VAL A 59 4.28 -5.05 -7.67
C VAL A 59 4.36 -3.53 -7.53
N GLY A 60 4.72 -3.06 -6.35
CA GLY A 60 4.89 -1.63 -6.09
C GLY A 60 6.16 -1.13 -6.76
N THR A 61 6.08 0.00 -7.45
CA THR A 61 7.21 0.59 -8.17
C THR A 61 7.51 2.02 -7.74
N LYS A 62 6.55 2.72 -7.15
CA LYS A 62 6.75 4.10 -6.74
C LYS A 62 5.77 4.47 -5.63
N LEU A 63 6.27 5.24 -4.68
CA LEU A 63 5.49 5.77 -3.56
C LEU A 63 5.84 7.24 -3.38
N GLU A 64 4.83 8.09 -3.44
CA GLU A 64 4.96 9.49 -3.07
C GLU A 64 3.91 9.75 -2.00
N LEU A 65 4.21 9.33 -0.77
CA LEU A 65 3.29 9.40 0.36
C LEU A 65 3.84 10.35 1.42
N GLU A 66 2.92 11.05 2.07
CA GLU A 66 3.22 11.84 3.25
C GLU A 66 2.57 11.20 4.47
N HIS A 67 3.26 11.22 5.58
CA HIS A 67 2.78 10.77 6.87
C HIS A 67 2.74 12.01 7.76
N THR A 68 1.57 12.62 7.92
CA THR A 68 1.43 13.98 8.41
C THR A 68 0.98 14.09 9.86
N ALA A 69 0.48 13.01 10.46
CA ALA A 69 0.02 13.01 11.84
C ALA A 69 0.26 11.65 12.49
N PRO A 70 0.61 11.62 13.79
CA PRO A 70 0.85 10.36 14.49
C PRO A 70 -0.45 9.68 14.93
N THR A 71 -0.44 8.35 15.01
CA THR A 71 -1.53 7.57 15.59
C THR A 71 -0.98 6.69 16.69
N PRO A 72 -1.51 6.78 17.92
CA PRO A 72 -1.01 5.99 19.05
C PRO A 72 -1.57 4.56 19.02
N VAL A 73 -0.92 3.69 19.79
CA VAL A 73 -1.40 2.32 20.03
C VAL A 73 -2.82 2.38 20.58
N GLY A 74 -3.68 1.50 20.09
CA GLY A 74 -5.09 1.40 20.52
C GLY A 74 -6.07 2.06 19.56
N MET A 75 -5.57 2.83 18.60
CA MET A 75 -6.41 3.41 17.55
C MET A 75 -6.25 2.64 16.25
N THR A 76 -7.03 2.98 15.25
CA THR A 76 -7.07 2.28 13.96
C THR A 76 -6.76 3.26 12.84
N VAL A 77 -5.91 2.84 11.90
CA VAL A 77 -5.64 3.61 10.68
C VAL A 77 -6.34 2.92 9.52
N THR A 78 -7.04 3.72 8.73
CA THR A 78 -7.75 3.27 7.53
C THR A 78 -7.15 3.92 6.31
N CYS A 79 -7.00 3.13 5.24
CA CYS A 79 -6.58 3.63 3.94
C CYS A 79 -7.68 3.42 2.92
N GLU A 80 -7.95 4.43 2.13
CA GLU A 80 -8.83 4.35 0.97
C GLU A 80 -8.02 4.66 -0.28
N SER A 81 -8.25 3.91 -1.34
CA SER A 81 -7.55 4.07 -2.60
C SER A 81 -8.52 4.20 -3.77
N GLU A 82 -8.04 4.85 -4.81
CA GLU A 82 -8.75 4.95 -6.08
C GLU A 82 -7.75 4.73 -7.22
N LEU A 83 -8.07 3.83 -8.14
CA LEU A 83 -7.30 3.63 -9.36
C LEU A 83 -7.60 4.80 -10.30
N THR A 84 -6.62 5.69 -10.49
CA THR A 84 -6.83 6.93 -11.26
C THR A 84 -6.31 6.85 -12.69
N ALA A 85 -5.39 5.92 -12.98
CA ALA A 85 -4.88 5.76 -14.34
C ALA A 85 -4.42 4.31 -14.58
N VAL A 86 -4.64 3.85 -15.80
CA VAL A 86 -4.14 2.58 -16.31
C VAL A 86 -3.40 2.89 -17.60
N GLU A 87 -2.08 2.70 -17.62
CA GLU A 87 -1.22 3.01 -18.76
C GLU A 87 -0.43 1.75 -19.12
N GLY A 88 -1.02 0.90 -19.98
CA GLY A 88 -0.47 -0.41 -20.24
C GLY A 88 -0.50 -1.25 -18.98
N ARG A 89 0.66 -1.66 -18.48
CA ARG A 89 0.77 -2.43 -17.22
C ARG A 89 0.95 -1.55 -16.00
N LYS A 90 1.10 -0.25 -16.18
CA LYS A 90 1.29 0.67 -15.06
C LYS A 90 -0.06 1.09 -14.50
N LEU A 91 -0.20 0.98 -13.18
CA LEU A 91 -1.40 1.38 -12.45
C LEU A 91 -1.04 2.52 -11.52
N VAL A 92 -1.83 3.59 -11.54
CA VAL A 92 -1.63 4.74 -10.65
C VAL A 92 -2.80 4.83 -9.70
N PHE A 93 -2.50 4.93 -8.41
CA PHE A 93 -3.50 5.03 -7.35
C PHE A 93 -3.33 6.31 -6.57
N LYS A 94 -4.45 6.92 -6.20
CA LYS A 94 -4.50 7.97 -5.19
C LYS A 94 -4.91 7.31 -3.88
N VAL A 95 -4.21 7.62 -2.79
CA VAL A 95 -4.52 7.06 -1.47
C VAL A 95 -4.73 8.16 -0.44
N SER A 96 -5.63 7.89 0.51
CA SER A 96 -5.89 8.75 1.65
C SER A 96 -5.89 7.88 2.90
N LEU A 97 -5.20 8.33 3.94
CA LEU A 97 -5.12 7.59 5.19
C LEU A 97 -5.60 8.48 6.34
N TYR A 98 -6.35 7.86 7.24
CA TYR A 98 -6.93 8.59 8.37
C TYR A 98 -7.10 7.65 9.58
N ASP A 99 -7.13 8.24 10.76
CA ASP A 99 -7.51 7.53 11.98
C ASP A 99 -8.85 8.10 12.48
N GLU A 100 -9.25 7.74 13.70
CA GLU A 100 -10.54 8.17 14.26
C GLU A 100 -10.62 9.69 14.49
N LYS A 101 -9.50 10.38 14.44
CA LYS A 101 -9.44 11.83 14.69
C LYS A 101 -9.24 12.67 13.42
N GLY A 102 -8.91 12.05 12.30
CA GLY A 102 -8.77 12.76 11.04
C GLY A 102 -7.64 12.24 10.16
N PRO A 103 -7.27 13.00 9.12
CA PRO A 103 -6.26 12.57 8.17
C PRO A 103 -4.89 12.38 8.83
N VAL A 104 -4.18 11.34 8.43
CA VAL A 104 -2.81 11.08 8.91
C VAL A 104 -1.81 11.00 7.77
N GLY A 105 -2.27 10.93 6.53
CA GLY A 105 -1.37 10.87 5.39
C GLY A 105 -2.11 10.68 4.09
N GLY A 106 -1.35 10.57 3.02
CA GLY A 106 -1.89 10.33 1.68
C GLY A 106 -0.87 10.60 0.61
N GLY A 107 -1.27 10.39 -0.63
CA GLY A 107 -0.42 10.63 -1.77
C GLY A 107 -0.75 9.73 -2.95
N VAL A 108 0.30 9.34 -3.67
CA VAL A 108 0.18 8.56 -4.92
C VAL A 108 1.04 7.31 -4.81
N HIS A 109 0.51 6.21 -5.32
CA HIS A 109 1.22 4.93 -5.38
C HIS A 109 1.11 4.37 -6.79
N GLU A 110 2.23 3.90 -7.34
CA GLU A 110 2.24 3.24 -8.64
C GLU A 110 2.60 1.78 -8.49
N ARG A 111 1.94 0.96 -9.28
CA ARG A 111 2.19 -0.48 -9.33
C ARG A 111 2.33 -0.91 -10.79
N PHE A 112 2.90 -2.08 -10.99
CA PHE A 112 3.08 -2.63 -12.32
C PHE A 112 2.54 -4.06 -12.36
N VAL A 113 1.71 -4.36 -13.35
CA VAL A 113 1.13 -5.70 -13.52
C VAL A 113 2.22 -6.63 -14.05
N VAL A 114 2.37 -7.80 -13.41
CA VAL A 114 3.36 -8.80 -13.78
C VAL A 114 2.73 -10.19 -13.84
N ASN A 115 3.36 -11.09 -14.58
CA ASN A 115 3.06 -12.51 -14.47
C ASN A 115 3.84 -13.02 -13.26
N ASP A 116 3.14 -13.51 -12.25
CA ASP A 116 3.75 -13.85 -10.96
C ASP A 116 4.87 -14.88 -11.09
N ALA A 117 4.65 -15.97 -11.82
CA ALA A 117 5.66 -17.02 -11.97
C ALA A 117 6.91 -16.50 -12.70
N LYS A 118 6.72 -15.73 -13.76
CA LYS A 118 7.84 -15.17 -14.52
C LYS A 118 8.61 -14.14 -13.71
N PHE A 119 7.91 -13.33 -12.95
CA PHE A 119 8.54 -12.29 -12.13
C PHE A 119 9.37 -12.93 -11.00
N ALA A 120 8.79 -13.91 -10.31
CA ALA A 120 9.50 -14.65 -9.25
C ALA A 120 10.74 -15.36 -9.80
N ALA A 121 10.61 -15.99 -10.97
CA ALA A 121 11.75 -16.67 -11.62
C ALA A 121 12.86 -15.69 -11.99
N LYS A 122 12.48 -14.50 -12.47
CA LYS A 122 13.45 -13.45 -12.78
C LYS A 122 14.23 -13.01 -11.54
N ALA A 123 13.54 -12.88 -10.40
CA ALA A 123 14.19 -12.53 -9.14
C ALA A 123 15.16 -13.64 -8.69
N GLU A 124 14.72 -14.89 -8.75
CA GLU A 124 15.56 -16.04 -8.34
C GLU A 124 16.84 -16.17 -9.18
N ARG A 125 16.78 -15.84 -10.48
CA ARG A 125 17.96 -15.90 -11.36
C ARG A 125 19.10 -14.99 -10.92
N LYS A 126 18.84 -13.99 -10.06
CA LYS A 126 19.90 -13.13 -9.53
C LYS A 126 20.85 -13.88 -8.58
N LYS A 127 20.45 -15.01 -8.06
CA LYS A 127 21.28 -15.80 -7.16
C LYS A 127 22.41 -16.54 -7.88
N GLY A 128 22.39 -16.54 -9.16
CA GLY A 128 23.41 -17.19 -9.95
C GLY A 128 22.84 -17.84 -11.15
#